data_2f52cf6c435fe35e769fe4542bb991d9
#
_entry.id   2f52cf6c435fe35e769fe4542bb991d9
#
_cell.length_a   1.000
_cell.length_b   1.000
_cell.length_c   1.000
_cell.angle_alpha   90.00
_cell.angle_beta   90.00
_cell.angle_gamma   90.00
#
_symmetry.space_group_name_H-M   'P 1'
#
loop_
_entity.id
_entity.type
_entity.pdbx_description
1 polymer ?
#
loop_
_entity_poly.entity_id
_entity_poly.type
_entity_poly.pdbx_seq_one_letter_code
_entity_poly.pdbx_strand_id
1 'polypeptide(L)'
;MKGETLQRKVTTTNPHGFHMRPATLFAQTAGRFQSTVVILCDDKRINGKSPLELMFLAAERGTELTLEVSGPDAEAAIEPLVKILEAPSADDLPDP
;
A
#
# COMPACT_ATOMS: atom_id res chain seq x y z
N MET A 1 24.00 -7.41 -3.51
CA MET A 1 23.86 -6.12 -2.87
C MET A 1 22.50 -5.92 -2.25
N LYS A 2 22.48 -5.31 -1.10
CA LYS A 2 21.21 -5.09 -0.41
C LYS A 2 20.46 -3.92 -0.98
N GLY A 3 19.17 -4.05 -1.05
CA GLY A 3 18.32 -2.92 -1.37
C GLY A 3 18.10 -2.04 -0.15
N GLU A 4 17.44 -0.93 -0.39
CA GLU A 4 17.11 0.01 0.66
C GLU A 4 15.81 -0.40 1.36
N THR A 5 15.65 0.07 2.58
CA THR A 5 14.35 0.01 3.25
C THR A 5 13.85 1.44 3.36
N LEU A 6 12.71 1.68 2.75
CA LEU A 6 12.07 2.99 2.75
C LEU A 6 10.75 2.92 3.49
N GLN A 7 10.44 3.96 4.25
CA GLN A 7 9.17 4.06 4.95
C GLN A 7 8.50 5.37 4.60
N ARG A 8 7.20 5.33 4.47
CA ARG A 8 6.41 6.52 4.21
C ARG A 8 5.13 6.47 5.04
N LYS A 9 4.87 7.51 5.79
CA LYS A 9 3.61 7.63 6.49
C LYS A 9 2.54 8.14 5.54
N VAL A 10 1.39 7.49 5.57
CA VAL A 10 0.29 7.80 4.67
C VAL A 10 -1.00 7.88 5.49
N THR A 11 -1.80 8.89 5.21
CA THR A 11 -3.12 8.99 5.82
C THR A 11 -4.17 8.64 4.77
N THR A 12 -5.03 7.69 5.09
CA THR A 12 -6.06 7.29 4.14
C THR A 12 -7.11 8.38 4.02
N THR A 13 -7.54 8.64 2.79
CA THR A 13 -8.55 9.65 2.51
C THR A 13 -9.82 9.06 1.92
N ASN A 14 -9.82 7.78 1.59
CA ASN A 14 -10.97 7.11 1.02
C ASN A 14 -12.04 6.93 2.10
N PRO A 15 -13.24 7.50 1.93
CA PRO A 15 -14.29 7.42 2.96
C PRO A 15 -14.81 6.01 3.19
N HIS A 16 -14.61 5.11 2.23
CA HIS A 16 -15.05 3.71 2.35
C HIS A 16 -13.95 2.78 2.85
N GLY A 17 -12.78 3.33 3.15
CA GLY A 17 -11.66 2.54 3.60
C GLY A 17 -11.03 1.73 2.47
N PHE A 18 -10.29 0.70 2.86
CA PHE A 18 -9.53 -0.11 1.90
C PHE A 18 -10.32 -1.37 1.56
N HIS A 19 -11.06 -1.32 0.47
CA HIS A 19 -11.91 -2.43 0.04
C HIS A 19 -11.29 -3.15 -1.16
N MET A 20 -12.07 -4.02 -1.80
CA MET A 20 -11.53 -4.95 -2.80
C MET A 20 -10.79 -4.29 -3.96
N ARG A 21 -11.35 -3.22 -4.54
CA ARG A 21 -10.72 -2.61 -5.71
C ARG A 21 -9.35 -2.01 -5.40
N PRO A 22 -9.21 -1.13 -4.40
CA PRO A 22 -7.88 -0.61 -4.08
C PRO A 22 -6.95 -1.70 -3.54
N ALA A 23 -7.47 -2.69 -2.81
CA ALA A 23 -6.63 -3.78 -2.33
C ALA A 23 -6.05 -4.59 -3.49
N THR A 24 -6.88 -4.91 -4.48
CA THR A 24 -6.43 -5.66 -5.64
C THR A 24 -5.41 -4.86 -6.45
N LEU A 25 -5.70 -3.59 -6.68
CA LEU A 25 -4.78 -2.73 -7.43
C LEU A 25 -3.46 -2.57 -6.71
N PHE A 26 -3.50 -2.38 -5.39
CA PHE A 26 -2.29 -2.24 -4.59
C PHE A 26 -1.44 -3.52 -4.69
N ALA A 27 -2.06 -4.68 -4.50
CA ALA A 27 -1.34 -5.95 -4.56
C ALA A 27 -0.73 -6.20 -5.93
N GLN A 28 -1.47 -5.90 -7.00
CA GLN A 28 -0.96 -6.07 -8.36
C GLN A 28 0.21 -5.14 -8.63
N THR A 29 0.11 -3.90 -8.19
CA THR A 29 1.18 -2.93 -8.36
C THR A 29 2.42 -3.36 -7.57
N ALA A 30 2.23 -3.74 -6.31
CA ALA A 30 3.33 -4.22 -5.48
C ALA A 30 4.00 -5.46 -6.07
N GLY A 31 3.20 -6.32 -6.70
CA GLY A 31 3.71 -7.55 -7.31
C GLY A 31 4.64 -7.34 -8.50
N ARG A 32 4.65 -6.13 -9.08
CA ARG A 32 5.54 -5.80 -10.18
C ARG A 32 6.96 -5.55 -9.74
N PHE A 33 7.17 -5.38 -8.44
CA PHE A 33 8.48 -5.05 -7.88
C PHE A 33 9.05 -6.24 -7.13
N GLN A 34 10.37 -6.32 -7.09
CA GLN A 34 11.05 -7.37 -6.36
C GLN A 34 11.07 -7.09 -4.86
N SER A 35 10.96 -5.83 -4.50
CA SER A 35 11.01 -5.41 -3.11
C SER A 35 9.86 -6.00 -2.30
N THR A 36 10.12 -6.22 -1.02
CA THR A 36 9.10 -6.59 -0.06
C THR A 36 8.25 -5.38 0.27
N VAL A 37 6.95 -5.53 0.31
CA VAL A 37 6.02 -4.44 0.60
C VAL A 37 5.18 -4.81 1.81
N VAL A 38 5.23 -3.96 2.84
CA VAL A 38 4.51 -4.18 4.09
C VAL A 38 3.77 -2.90 4.47
N ILE A 39 2.57 -3.05 4.95
CA ILE A 39 1.83 -1.93 5.53
C ILE A 39 1.73 -2.16 7.02
N LEU A 40 2.16 -1.17 7.78
CA LEU A 40 2.08 -1.20 9.23
C LEU A 40 0.89 -0.35 9.68
N CYS A 41 -0.02 -0.96 10.42
CA CYS A 41 -1.20 -0.27 10.93
C CYS A 41 -1.41 -0.73 12.36
N ASP A 42 -1.23 0.20 13.31
CA ASP A 42 -1.23 -0.12 14.72
C ASP A 42 -0.19 -1.21 14.99
N ASP A 43 -0.59 -2.35 15.53
CA ASP A 43 0.34 -3.45 15.82
C ASP A 43 0.37 -4.50 14.72
N LYS A 44 -0.30 -4.23 13.60
CA LYS A 44 -0.41 -5.20 12.51
C LYS A 44 0.59 -4.95 11.41
N ARG A 45 1.11 -6.05 10.86
CA ARG A 45 1.93 -6.02 9.66
C ARG A 45 1.16 -6.73 8.56
N ILE A 46 0.86 -6.01 7.49
CA ILE A 46 0.06 -6.51 6.38
C ILE A 46 0.99 -6.70 5.17
N ASN A 47 0.93 -7.88 4.56
CA ASN A 47 1.68 -8.15 3.34
C ASN A 47 1.06 -7.36 2.17
N GLY A 48 1.79 -6.40 1.65
CA GLY A 48 1.29 -5.54 0.58
C GLY A 48 1.09 -6.22 -0.76
N LYS A 49 1.56 -7.46 -0.90
CA LYS A 49 1.37 -8.23 -2.14
C LYS A 49 0.22 -9.23 -2.04
N SER A 50 -0.47 -9.26 -0.91
CA SER A 50 -1.59 -10.16 -0.69
C SER A 50 -2.91 -9.38 -0.67
N PRO A 51 -3.76 -9.52 -1.69
CA PRO A 51 -5.06 -8.83 -1.67
C PRO A 51 -5.90 -9.22 -0.47
N LEU A 52 -5.82 -10.48 -0.06
CA LEU A 52 -6.61 -10.96 1.07
C LEU A 52 -6.20 -10.27 2.36
N GLU A 53 -4.89 -10.17 2.61
CA GLU A 53 -4.41 -9.49 3.82
C GLU A 53 -4.74 -8.01 3.80
N LEU A 54 -4.63 -7.38 2.63
CA LEU A 54 -4.95 -5.97 2.50
C LEU A 54 -6.40 -5.68 2.83
N MET A 55 -7.29 -6.63 2.57
CA MET A 55 -8.70 -6.44 2.90
C MET A 55 -8.97 -6.47 4.40
N PHE A 56 -8.06 -7.04 5.18
CA PHE A 56 -8.16 -6.99 6.64
C PHE A 56 -7.68 -5.66 7.21
N LEU A 57 -7.17 -4.79 6.37
CA LEU A 57 -6.62 -3.53 6.83
C LEU A 57 -7.66 -2.60 7.44
N ALA A 58 -8.90 -2.75 7.13
CA ALA A 58 -10.02 -2.02 7.74
C ALA A 58 -9.70 -0.54 8.01
N ALA A 59 -8.92 0.06 7.12
CA ALA A 59 -8.45 1.42 7.30
C ALA A 59 -9.56 2.39 6.95
N GLU A 60 -10.08 3.07 7.96
CA GLU A 60 -11.08 4.09 7.76
C GLU A 60 -10.42 5.39 7.35
N ARG A 61 -11.25 6.31 6.85
CA ARG A 61 -10.76 7.63 6.48
C ARG A 61 -10.06 8.29 7.67
N GLY A 62 -8.87 8.83 7.40
CA GLY A 62 -8.07 9.48 8.41
C GLY A 62 -7.14 8.55 9.18
N THR A 63 -7.13 7.27 8.85
CA THR A 63 -6.23 6.32 9.49
C THR A 63 -4.80 6.52 8.98
N GLU A 64 -3.87 6.60 9.92
CA GLU A 64 -2.45 6.72 9.57
C GLU A 64 -1.83 5.34 9.42
N LEU A 65 -1.17 5.13 8.29
CA LEU A 65 -0.48 3.89 7.97
C LEU A 65 0.98 4.19 7.72
N THR A 66 1.83 3.18 7.88
CA THR A 66 3.23 3.29 7.45
C THR A 66 3.45 2.26 6.35
N LEU A 67 3.83 2.74 5.17
CA LEU A 67 4.22 1.88 4.07
C LEU A 67 5.71 1.62 4.18
N GLU A 68 6.10 0.35 4.21
CA GLU A 68 7.50 -0.06 4.29
C GLU A 68 7.84 -0.89 3.07
N VAL A 69 8.84 -0.46 2.32
CA VAL A 69 9.28 -1.15 1.11
C VAL A 69 10.77 -1.42 1.23
N SER A 70 11.15 -2.68 1.10
CA SER A 70 12.55 -3.10 1.23
C SER A 70 12.98 -3.91 0.02
N GLY A 71 14.05 -3.50 -0.63
CA GLY A 71 14.59 -4.27 -1.74
C GLY A 71 15.28 -3.42 -2.78
N PRO A 72 15.70 -4.05 -3.89
CA PRO A 72 16.51 -3.36 -4.91
C PRO A 72 15.75 -2.27 -5.67
N ASP A 73 14.44 -2.37 -5.76
CA ASP A 73 13.61 -1.40 -6.48
C ASP A 73 12.66 -0.64 -5.57
N ALA A 74 13.00 -0.52 -4.28
CA ALA A 74 12.15 0.14 -3.31
C ALA A 74 11.81 1.57 -3.70
N GLU A 75 12.78 2.32 -4.20
CA GLU A 75 12.56 3.71 -4.61
C GLU A 75 11.51 3.80 -5.72
N ALA A 76 11.58 2.89 -6.69
CA ALA A 76 10.64 2.90 -7.80
C ALA A 76 9.24 2.46 -7.34
N ALA A 77 9.17 1.62 -6.32
CA ALA A 77 7.91 1.06 -5.86
C ALA A 77 7.12 2.01 -4.97
N ILE A 78 7.80 2.82 -4.17
CA ILE A 78 7.12 3.54 -3.10
C ILE A 78 6.12 4.58 -3.59
N GLU A 79 6.44 5.34 -4.62
CA GLU A 79 5.55 6.41 -5.09
C GLU A 79 4.22 5.90 -5.66
N PRO A 80 4.21 4.93 -6.57
CA PRO A 80 2.93 4.44 -7.06
C PRO A 80 2.07 3.81 -5.97
N LEU A 81 2.70 3.17 -4.98
CA LEU A 81 1.96 2.56 -3.89
C LEU A 81 1.36 3.61 -2.96
N VAL A 82 2.10 4.68 -2.68
CA VAL A 82 1.59 5.78 -1.88
C VAL A 82 0.36 6.40 -2.54
N LYS A 83 0.40 6.57 -3.85
CA LYS A 83 -0.73 7.15 -4.58
C LYS A 83 -2.01 6.34 -4.43
N ILE A 84 -1.89 5.01 -4.43
CA ILE A 84 -3.07 4.16 -4.25
C ILE A 84 -3.64 4.32 -2.85
N LEU A 85 -2.77 4.36 -1.84
CA LEU A 85 -3.21 4.51 -0.46
C LEU A 85 -3.86 5.87 -0.19
N GLU A 86 -3.40 6.91 -0.88
CA GLU A 86 -3.90 8.27 -0.69
C GLU A 86 -5.10 8.62 -1.56
N ALA A 87 -5.47 7.74 -2.49
CA ALA A 87 -6.57 8.03 -3.40
C ALA A 87 -7.88 8.24 -2.64
N PRO A 88 -8.56 9.36 -2.83
CA PRO A 88 -9.79 9.67 -2.07
C PRO A 88 -10.97 8.80 -2.46
N SER A 89 -10.95 8.21 -3.65
CA SER A 89 -12.01 7.30 -4.07
C SER A 89 -11.46 6.32 -5.09
N ALA A 90 -12.23 5.25 -5.35
CA ALA A 90 -11.83 4.27 -6.34
C ALA A 90 -11.69 4.88 -7.75
N ASP A 91 -12.42 5.95 -8.02
CA ASP A 91 -12.38 6.61 -9.33
C ASP A 91 -11.07 7.38 -9.56
N ASP A 92 -10.37 7.68 -8.49
CA ASP A 92 -9.09 8.39 -8.58
C ASP A 92 -7.91 7.46 -8.69
N LEU A 93 -8.15 6.15 -8.69
CA LEU A 93 -7.09 5.17 -8.82
C LEU A 93 -6.67 5.03 -10.28
N PRO A 94 -5.37 4.81 -10.55
CA PRO A 94 -4.92 4.54 -11.91
C PRO A 94 -5.45 3.19 -12.39
N ASP A 95 -5.50 3.01 -13.70
CA ASP A 95 -5.86 1.72 -14.27
C ASP A 95 -4.76 0.70 -13.98
N PRO A 96 -5.15 -0.55 -13.71
CA PRO A 96 -4.16 -1.60 -13.43
C PRO A 96 -3.25 -1.96 -14.61
#